data_8ce3e92f6324809d4d3f812a66ce9fd6
#
_entry.id   8ce3e92f6324809d4d3f812a66ce9fd6
#
_cell.length_a   1.000
_cell.length_b   1.000
_cell.length_c   1.000
_cell.angle_alpha   90.00
_cell.angle_beta   90.00
_cell.angle_gamma   90.00
#
_symmetry.space_group_name_H-M   'P 1'
#
loop_
_entity.id
_entity.type
_entity.pdbx_description
1 polymer ?
#
loop_
_entity_poly.entity_id
_entity_poly.type
_entity_poly.pdbx_seq_one_letter_code
_entity_poly.pdbx_strand_id
1 'polypeptide(L)'
;MTSLSRDFTDKLFADYEANAKYSAIENAVTHNGLLKSIETRQSAVENDHVFSIDLTKDEVSNQKASGRCWMFAALNTFRHKLISDFKLESFELSQAHTFFWDKYEKSNWFLEQIIATADQEIGSRKVKFLLDTPQQDGGQWDMVVSLFEKYGVVPKSVYPESVASSNSRELNQYLNKLLRQGAQILRDLIAGGADQAAVQAKKEELLQEIFNYLAMTLGLPPRQFDFAFRDKDNNYQSEQNITPQAFFEKYVGLKLSDYVSVINAPTADKPYGKSYTVEMLGNVVGAPSVRYINLPMDRFKELAIAQMKAGETVWFGSDVGQVSDRQKGILATNVYDFTASMDINLTQDKAGRLDYSESLMTHAMVLTGVDLDADGKSVKWKVENSWGDKVGQKGYFVASDAWMDEYTYQIVVRKDFLTAEELAAYEAEPQVLAPWDPMGALASK
;
A
#
# COMPACT_ATOMS: atom_id res chain seq x y z
N MET A 1 8.82 -16.35 -36.40
CA MET A 1 8.01 -15.10 -36.37
C MET A 1 7.33 -14.98 -37.73
N THR A 2 6.01 -14.81 -37.75
CA THR A 2 5.21 -14.67 -38.95
C THR A 2 4.78 -13.21 -39.10
N SER A 3 5.04 -12.59 -40.26
CA SER A 3 4.59 -11.22 -40.55
C SER A 3 3.10 -11.22 -40.90
N LEU A 4 2.42 -10.09 -40.62
CA LEU A 4 1.04 -9.90 -41.08
C LEU A 4 1.02 -9.78 -42.63
N SER A 5 0.10 -10.51 -43.28
CA SER A 5 -0.10 -10.41 -44.73
C SER A 5 -1.14 -9.34 -45.08
N ARG A 6 -1.10 -8.83 -46.30
CA ARG A 6 -2.13 -7.91 -46.80
C ARG A 6 -3.51 -8.56 -46.83
N ASP A 7 -3.61 -9.77 -47.30
CA ASP A 7 -4.88 -10.51 -47.36
C ASP A 7 -5.52 -10.66 -45.97
N PHE A 8 -4.69 -10.85 -44.93
CA PHE A 8 -5.18 -10.89 -43.55
C PHE A 8 -5.72 -9.52 -43.10
N THR A 9 -4.98 -8.44 -43.38
CA THR A 9 -5.45 -7.09 -43.02
C THR A 9 -6.69 -6.68 -43.79
N ASP A 10 -6.78 -7.00 -45.11
CA ASP A 10 -7.96 -6.70 -45.94
C ASP A 10 -9.21 -7.42 -45.40
N LYS A 11 -9.05 -8.67 -44.95
CA LYS A 11 -10.12 -9.39 -44.23
C LYS A 11 -10.57 -8.68 -42.96
N LEU A 12 -9.62 -8.17 -42.13
CA LEU A 12 -9.97 -7.44 -40.89
C LEU A 12 -10.77 -6.19 -41.19
N PHE A 13 -10.45 -5.43 -42.24
CA PHE A 13 -11.24 -4.27 -42.67
C PHE A 13 -12.67 -4.69 -43.05
N ALA A 14 -12.82 -5.73 -43.90
CA ALA A 14 -14.14 -6.18 -44.30
C ALA A 14 -14.99 -6.67 -43.14
N ASP A 15 -14.41 -7.42 -42.19
CA ASP A 15 -15.09 -7.91 -41.00
C ASP A 15 -15.53 -6.75 -40.10
N TYR A 16 -14.69 -5.73 -39.95
CA TYR A 16 -15.00 -4.53 -39.12
C TYR A 16 -16.12 -3.71 -39.77
N GLU A 17 -16.05 -3.39 -41.05
CA GLU A 17 -17.03 -2.58 -41.78
C GLU A 17 -18.41 -3.28 -41.88
N ALA A 18 -18.44 -4.60 -41.85
CA ALA A 18 -19.68 -5.36 -41.87
C ALA A 18 -20.47 -5.27 -40.54
N ASN A 19 -19.87 -4.82 -39.46
CA ASN A 19 -20.49 -4.76 -38.13
C ASN A 19 -20.93 -3.34 -37.78
N ALA A 20 -22.21 -3.03 -37.95
CA ALA A 20 -22.79 -1.71 -37.63
C ALA A 20 -22.59 -1.26 -36.16
N LYS A 21 -22.46 -2.20 -35.21
CA LYS A 21 -22.17 -1.91 -33.80
C LYS A 21 -20.80 -1.25 -33.66
N TYR A 22 -19.79 -1.72 -34.41
CA TYR A 22 -18.42 -1.20 -34.31
C TYR A 22 -18.35 0.27 -34.73
N SER A 23 -19.02 0.67 -35.82
CA SER A 23 -19.08 2.06 -36.23
C SER A 23 -19.76 2.97 -35.18
N ALA A 24 -20.82 2.48 -34.52
CA ALA A 24 -21.49 3.26 -33.47
C ALA A 24 -20.57 3.45 -32.24
N ILE A 25 -19.89 2.39 -31.81
CA ILE A 25 -18.94 2.43 -30.68
C ILE A 25 -17.70 3.25 -31.04
N GLU A 26 -17.15 3.13 -32.27
CA GLU A 26 -16.05 3.92 -32.78
C GLU A 26 -16.36 5.42 -32.65
N ASN A 27 -17.55 5.86 -33.12
CA ASN A 27 -17.97 7.24 -33.01
C ASN A 27 -18.08 7.69 -31.53
N ALA A 28 -18.65 6.86 -30.67
CA ALA A 28 -18.77 7.18 -29.23
C ALA A 28 -17.38 7.30 -28.57
N VAL A 29 -16.49 6.36 -28.80
CA VAL A 29 -15.16 6.29 -28.19
C VAL A 29 -14.24 7.41 -28.70
N THR A 30 -14.21 7.66 -30.01
CA THR A 30 -13.35 8.69 -30.60
C THR A 30 -13.72 10.10 -30.17
N HIS A 31 -15.00 10.35 -29.84
CA HIS A 31 -15.48 11.66 -29.39
C HIS A 31 -15.46 11.83 -27.86
N ASN A 32 -15.73 10.79 -27.08
CA ASN A 32 -15.93 10.89 -25.64
C ASN A 32 -14.83 10.20 -24.80
N GLY A 33 -13.95 9.42 -25.44
CA GLY A 33 -12.96 8.57 -24.79
C GLY A 33 -13.51 7.19 -24.45
N LEU A 34 -12.58 6.22 -24.32
CA LEU A 34 -12.89 4.80 -24.19
C LEU A 34 -13.79 4.50 -22.98
N LEU A 35 -13.28 4.70 -21.78
CA LEU A 35 -13.96 4.27 -20.54
C LEU A 35 -15.32 4.94 -20.35
N LYS A 36 -15.43 6.24 -20.69
CA LYS A 36 -16.68 6.98 -20.59
C LYS A 36 -17.77 6.46 -21.52
N SER A 37 -17.38 5.89 -22.67
CA SER A 37 -18.33 5.38 -23.69
C SER A 37 -18.88 3.99 -23.36
N ILE A 38 -18.20 3.24 -22.49
CA ILE A 38 -18.57 1.87 -22.11
C ILE A 38 -18.89 1.75 -20.61
N GLU A 39 -18.98 2.87 -19.90
CA GLU A 39 -19.38 2.93 -18.51
C GLU A 39 -20.81 2.45 -18.32
N THR A 40 -21.06 1.62 -17.32
CA THR A 40 -22.38 1.08 -17.03
C THR A 40 -23.12 1.93 -15.98
N ARG A 41 -24.40 2.15 -16.20
CA ARG A 41 -25.27 2.79 -15.21
C ARG A 41 -25.50 1.88 -14.00
N GLN A 42 -25.54 0.56 -14.22
CA GLN A 42 -25.90 -0.43 -13.22
C GLN A 42 -24.90 -0.44 -12.05
N SER A 43 -23.61 -0.26 -12.31
CA SER A 43 -22.61 -0.26 -11.26
C SER A 43 -22.85 0.83 -10.21
N ALA A 44 -23.35 2.01 -10.63
CA ALA A 44 -23.68 3.10 -9.70
C ALA A 44 -24.96 2.83 -8.88
N VAL A 45 -25.88 2.04 -9.41
CA VAL A 45 -27.12 1.66 -8.70
C VAL A 45 -26.85 0.59 -7.65
N GLU A 46 -25.98 -0.37 -7.94
CA GLU A 46 -25.65 -1.50 -7.07
C GLU A 46 -24.67 -1.13 -5.94
N ASN A 47 -23.87 -0.09 -6.14
CA ASN A 47 -22.81 0.31 -5.20
C ASN A 47 -23.15 1.63 -4.46
N ASP A 48 -24.32 1.65 -3.79
CA ASP A 48 -24.68 2.74 -2.89
C ASP A 48 -23.88 2.70 -1.57
N HIS A 49 -23.88 3.81 -0.81
CA HIS A 49 -23.12 3.96 0.43
C HIS A 49 -23.94 3.60 1.69
N VAL A 50 -24.67 2.47 1.67
CA VAL A 50 -25.40 1.94 2.82
C VAL A 50 -24.75 0.61 3.25
N PHE A 51 -24.37 0.51 4.51
CA PHE A 51 -23.63 -0.65 5.05
C PHE A 51 -24.22 -1.10 6.37
N SER A 52 -24.29 -2.42 6.58
CA SER A 52 -24.77 -3.01 7.82
C SER A 52 -23.79 -2.84 8.99
N ILE A 53 -22.49 -2.73 8.71
CA ILE A 53 -21.43 -2.35 9.66
C ILE A 53 -20.73 -1.11 9.11
N ASP A 54 -20.67 -0.03 9.89
CA ASP A 54 -19.99 1.22 9.53
C ASP A 54 -19.22 1.79 10.72
N LEU A 55 -17.91 1.78 10.63
CA LEU A 55 -16.96 2.23 11.66
C LEU A 55 -16.42 3.64 11.39
N THR A 56 -16.96 4.36 10.44
CA THR A 56 -16.53 5.71 10.06
C THR A 56 -16.55 6.68 11.23
N LYS A 57 -15.46 7.43 11.44
CA LYS A 57 -15.32 8.37 12.57
C LYS A 57 -15.01 9.81 12.16
N ASP A 58 -14.32 10.03 11.04
CA ASP A 58 -13.75 11.35 10.71
C ASP A 58 -13.68 11.57 9.19
N GLU A 59 -13.21 12.74 8.80
CA GLU A 59 -12.89 13.07 7.41
C GLU A 59 -11.68 12.29 6.91
N VAL A 60 -11.61 12.05 5.60
CA VAL A 60 -10.50 11.32 5.00
C VAL A 60 -9.25 12.17 4.89
N SER A 61 -8.10 11.56 5.05
CA SER A 61 -6.79 12.18 4.85
C SER A 61 -6.44 12.36 3.37
N ASN A 62 -5.36 13.11 3.06
CA ASN A 62 -4.94 13.35 1.69
C ASN A 62 -3.42 13.23 1.53
N GLN A 63 -2.96 12.15 0.89
CA GLN A 63 -1.54 11.89 0.61
C GLN A 63 -0.93 12.79 -0.48
N LYS A 64 -1.76 13.57 -1.19
CA LYS A 64 -1.35 14.44 -2.28
C LYS A 64 -0.57 13.68 -3.38
N ALA A 65 0.52 14.27 -3.90
CA ALA A 65 1.38 13.69 -4.94
C ALA A 65 2.55 12.91 -4.35
N SER A 66 2.25 11.93 -3.47
CA SER A 66 3.24 11.03 -2.85
C SER A 66 2.73 9.60 -2.81
N GLY A 67 3.64 8.62 -2.80
CA GLY A 67 3.32 7.19 -2.71
C GLY A 67 3.19 6.66 -1.29
N ARG A 68 2.65 7.45 -0.35
CA ARG A 68 2.59 7.14 1.09
C ARG A 68 1.30 6.45 1.53
N CYS A 69 0.48 5.92 0.62
CA CYS A 69 -0.83 5.34 0.96
C CYS A 69 -0.77 4.32 2.09
N TRP A 70 0.24 3.46 2.12
CA TRP A 70 0.42 2.41 3.12
C TRP A 70 0.57 2.94 4.55
N MET A 71 1.32 4.06 4.74
CA MET A 71 1.44 4.69 6.05
C MET A 71 0.23 5.57 6.39
N PHE A 72 -0.43 6.20 5.39
CA PHE A 72 -1.70 6.86 5.59
C PHE A 72 -2.76 5.87 6.08
N ALA A 73 -2.89 4.72 5.42
CA ALA A 73 -3.82 3.67 5.83
C ALA A 73 -3.53 3.17 7.27
N ALA A 74 -2.26 2.91 7.62
CA ALA A 74 -1.89 2.47 8.95
C ALA A 74 -2.19 3.53 10.03
N LEU A 75 -1.82 4.78 9.79
CA LEU A 75 -2.11 5.88 10.73
C LEU A 75 -3.61 6.18 10.84
N ASN A 76 -4.39 5.95 9.76
CA ASN A 76 -5.84 6.07 9.81
C ASN A 76 -6.50 4.97 10.65
N THR A 77 -6.01 3.72 10.63
CA THR A 77 -6.50 2.69 11.56
C THR A 77 -6.29 3.11 13.02
N PHE A 78 -5.14 3.68 13.36
CA PHE A 78 -4.85 4.18 14.71
C PHE A 78 -5.69 5.42 15.06
N ARG A 79 -5.92 6.30 14.10
CA ARG A 79 -6.78 7.47 14.26
C ARG A 79 -8.20 7.09 14.69
N HIS A 80 -8.79 6.07 14.05
CA HIS A 80 -10.11 5.57 14.42
C HIS A 80 -10.17 5.13 15.90
N LYS A 81 -9.14 4.43 16.38
CA LYS A 81 -9.02 4.04 17.78
C LYS A 81 -8.86 5.25 18.69
N LEU A 82 -7.94 6.17 18.39
CA LEU A 82 -7.71 7.39 19.17
C LEU A 82 -8.99 8.22 19.33
N ILE A 83 -9.71 8.48 18.23
CA ILE A 83 -10.97 9.24 18.26
C ILE A 83 -12.00 8.56 19.15
N SER A 84 -12.06 7.23 19.10
CA SER A 84 -13.01 6.45 19.91
C SER A 84 -12.64 6.48 21.40
N ASP A 85 -11.40 6.16 21.73
CA ASP A 85 -10.93 5.98 23.11
C ASP A 85 -10.88 7.30 23.90
N PHE A 86 -10.48 8.37 23.23
CA PHE A 86 -10.35 9.70 23.85
C PHE A 86 -11.54 10.63 23.53
N LYS A 87 -12.60 10.09 22.90
CA LYS A 87 -13.81 10.85 22.54
C LYS A 87 -13.50 12.15 21.78
N LEU A 88 -12.54 12.10 20.86
CA LEU A 88 -12.14 13.27 20.08
C LEU A 88 -13.18 13.58 19.00
N GLU A 89 -13.33 14.84 18.65
CA GLU A 89 -14.18 15.27 17.53
C GLU A 89 -13.51 14.90 16.21
N SER A 90 -12.22 15.22 16.08
CA SER A 90 -11.35 14.83 14.98
C SER A 90 -9.90 14.69 15.46
N PHE A 91 -9.09 13.94 14.72
CA PHE A 91 -7.66 13.79 15.01
C PHE A 91 -6.90 13.33 13.78
N GLU A 92 -5.64 13.76 13.64
CA GLU A 92 -4.75 13.25 12.61
C GLU A 92 -3.32 13.07 13.16
N LEU A 93 -2.76 11.91 12.90
CA LEU A 93 -1.34 11.60 13.14
C LEU A 93 -0.48 12.13 11.97
N SER A 94 0.78 12.45 12.25
CA SER A 94 1.70 12.97 11.24
C SER A 94 2.25 11.87 10.33
N GLN A 95 1.83 11.88 9.09
CA GLN A 95 2.41 11.03 8.05
C GLN A 95 3.81 11.51 7.65
N ALA A 96 4.04 12.82 7.74
CA ALA A 96 5.36 13.42 7.42
C ALA A 96 6.46 12.95 8.39
N HIS A 97 6.15 12.74 9.68
CA HIS A 97 7.08 12.18 10.66
C HIS A 97 7.50 10.76 10.30
N THR A 98 6.52 9.89 10.04
CA THR A 98 6.77 8.51 9.61
C THR A 98 7.55 8.48 8.30
N PHE A 99 7.23 9.37 7.36
CA PHE A 99 7.89 9.48 6.06
C PHE A 99 9.37 9.87 6.18
N PHE A 100 9.72 10.79 7.08
CA PHE A 100 11.12 11.15 7.34
C PHE A 100 11.93 9.91 7.73
N TRP A 101 11.45 9.15 8.70
CA TRP A 101 12.15 7.98 9.19
C TRP A 101 12.17 6.83 8.18
N ASP A 102 11.10 6.65 7.41
CA ASP A 102 11.09 5.68 6.31
C ASP A 102 12.16 5.98 5.26
N LYS A 103 12.29 7.24 4.84
CA LYS A 103 13.33 7.64 3.89
C LYS A 103 14.73 7.40 4.43
N TYR A 104 14.96 7.71 5.70
CA TYR A 104 16.26 7.51 6.33
C TYR A 104 16.60 6.02 6.50
N GLU A 105 15.66 5.23 6.99
CA GLU A 105 15.85 3.79 7.19
C GLU A 105 15.99 3.03 5.85
N LYS A 106 15.19 3.34 4.85
CA LYS A 106 15.34 2.76 3.51
C LYS A 106 16.70 3.10 2.88
N SER A 107 17.23 4.28 3.18
CA SER A 107 18.58 4.64 2.72
C SER A 107 19.64 3.76 3.37
N ASN A 108 19.55 3.53 4.67
CA ASN A 108 20.44 2.60 5.37
C ASN A 108 20.25 1.16 4.86
N TRP A 109 18.99 0.71 4.71
CA TRP A 109 18.66 -0.61 4.15
C TRP A 109 19.30 -0.83 2.78
N PHE A 110 19.15 0.13 1.88
CA PHE A 110 19.74 0.06 0.55
C PHE A 110 21.28 -0.05 0.61
N LEU A 111 21.93 0.78 1.41
CA LEU A 111 23.41 0.76 1.52
C LEU A 111 23.89 -0.58 2.11
N GLU A 112 23.19 -1.15 3.08
CA GLU A 112 23.48 -2.49 3.61
C GLU A 112 23.31 -3.59 2.55
N GLN A 113 22.23 -3.54 1.75
CA GLN A 113 22.04 -4.48 0.64
C GLN A 113 23.14 -4.36 -0.43
N ILE A 114 23.61 -3.14 -0.71
CA ILE A 114 24.74 -2.91 -1.61
C ILE A 114 26.05 -3.50 -1.05
N ILE A 115 26.31 -3.37 0.24
CA ILE A 115 27.47 -3.99 0.90
C ILE A 115 27.34 -5.52 0.86
N ALA A 116 26.18 -6.06 1.19
CA ALA A 116 25.92 -7.50 1.21
C ALA A 116 26.01 -8.17 -0.20
N THR A 117 25.85 -7.39 -1.26
CA THR A 117 25.95 -7.87 -2.66
C THR A 117 27.22 -7.39 -3.38
N ALA A 118 28.22 -6.88 -2.65
CA ALA A 118 29.40 -6.29 -3.24
C ALA A 118 30.29 -7.30 -4.01
N ASP A 119 30.20 -8.58 -3.67
CA ASP A 119 30.86 -9.70 -4.36
C ASP A 119 30.18 -10.09 -5.70
N GLN A 120 28.95 -9.64 -5.94
CA GLN A 120 28.21 -9.92 -7.17
C GLN A 120 28.56 -8.91 -8.26
N GLU A 121 28.50 -9.35 -9.52
CA GLU A 121 28.66 -8.45 -10.66
C GLU A 121 27.57 -7.37 -10.69
N ILE A 122 27.94 -6.15 -11.09
CA ILE A 122 27.01 -5.02 -11.20
C ILE A 122 25.84 -5.29 -12.16
N GLY A 123 26.04 -6.18 -13.12
CA GLY A 123 25.01 -6.62 -14.10
C GLY A 123 24.10 -7.74 -13.59
N SER A 124 24.36 -8.32 -12.41
CA SER A 124 23.51 -9.37 -11.85
C SER A 124 22.10 -8.88 -11.60
N ARG A 125 21.10 -9.78 -11.68
CA ARG A 125 19.69 -9.40 -11.51
C ARG A 125 19.39 -8.75 -10.16
N LYS A 126 20.01 -9.24 -9.08
CA LYS A 126 19.82 -8.67 -7.73
C LYS A 126 20.39 -7.26 -7.61
N VAL A 127 21.64 -7.05 -8.07
CA VAL A 127 22.26 -5.73 -8.01
C VAL A 127 21.51 -4.74 -8.90
N LYS A 128 21.06 -5.17 -10.09
CA LYS A 128 20.23 -4.33 -10.95
C LYS A 128 18.92 -3.96 -10.29
N PHE A 129 18.22 -4.91 -9.67
CA PHE A 129 16.99 -4.67 -8.92
C PHE A 129 17.17 -3.58 -7.84
N LEU A 130 18.25 -3.65 -7.06
CA LEU A 130 18.59 -2.61 -6.07
C LEU A 130 18.87 -1.25 -6.72
N LEU A 131 19.69 -1.22 -7.77
CA LEU A 131 20.12 0.03 -8.42
C LEU A 131 19.01 0.70 -9.25
N ASP A 132 18.04 -0.05 -9.76
CA ASP A 132 16.93 0.50 -10.52
C ASP A 132 16.05 1.38 -9.62
N THR A 133 15.79 0.95 -8.39
CA THR A 133 14.99 1.70 -7.42
C THR A 133 15.63 1.63 -6.04
N PRO A 134 16.67 2.45 -5.75
CA PRO A 134 17.35 2.44 -4.46
C PRO A 134 16.40 2.65 -3.28
N GLN A 135 15.40 3.51 -3.44
CA GLN A 135 14.28 3.68 -2.54
C GLN A 135 13.09 4.33 -3.25
N GLN A 136 11.89 4.11 -2.74
CA GLN A 136 10.63 4.69 -3.20
C GLN A 136 9.71 4.98 -2.01
N ASP A 137 8.57 5.62 -2.25
CA ASP A 137 7.63 5.99 -1.19
C ASP A 137 6.84 4.80 -0.61
N GLY A 138 6.59 3.78 -1.42
CA GLY A 138 5.74 2.64 -1.07
C GLY A 138 6.28 1.76 0.04
N GLY A 139 5.41 0.95 0.61
CA GLY A 139 5.77 0.01 1.67
C GLY A 139 4.67 -1.00 1.98
N GLN A 140 4.95 -1.82 2.98
CA GLN A 140 4.13 -2.90 3.50
C GLN A 140 3.78 -2.66 4.96
N TRP A 141 2.79 -3.38 5.50
CA TRP A 141 2.39 -3.27 6.90
C TRP A 141 3.55 -3.47 7.88
N ASP A 142 4.33 -4.55 7.76
CA ASP A 142 5.44 -4.83 8.69
C ASP A 142 6.54 -3.76 8.63
N MET A 143 6.68 -3.07 7.50
CA MET A 143 7.60 -1.95 7.36
C MET A 143 7.14 -0.73 8.17
N VAL A 144 5.82 -0.45 8.22
CA VAL A 144 5.32 0.65 9.04
C VAL A 144 5.35 0.29 10.52
N VAL A 145 5.10 -0.97 10.88
CA VAL A 145 5.25 -1.48 12.25
C VAL A 145 6.67 -1.22 12.77
N SER A 146 7.69 -1.59 11.98
CA SER A 146 9.09 -1.39 12.34
C SER A 146 9.45 0.08 12.60
N LEU A 147 8.84 1.01 11.83
CA LEU A 147 9.01 2.45 12.05
C LEU A 147 8.35 2.93 13.33
N PHE A 148 7.13 2.48 13.61
CA PHE A 148 6.38 2.92 14.81
C PHE A 148 7.00 2.39 16.08
N GLU A 149 7.47 1.14 16.10
CA GLU A 149 8.18 0.56 17.25
C GLU A 149 9.49 1.29 17.53
N LYS A 150 10.23 1.70 16.48
CA LYS A 150 11.52 2.37 16.62
C LYS A 150 11.41 3.86 16.91
N TYR A 151 10.50 4.57 16.25
CA TYR A 151 10.43 6.04 16.25
C TYR A 151 9.15 6.63 16.84
N GLY A 152 8.17 5.79 17.15
CA GLY A 152 6.86 6.25 17.63
C GLY A 152 6.08 7.04 16.57
N VAL A 153 5.07 7.76 17.02
CA VAL A 153 4.24 8.65 16.19
C VAL A 153 4.03 9.99 16.89
N VAL A 154 3.65 11.00 16.12
CA VAL A 154 3.32 12.33 16.66
C VAL A 154 2.01 12.86 16.04
N PRO A 155 1.30 13.77 16.71
CA PRO A 155 0.18 14.49 16.09
C PRO A 155 0.63 15.28 14.87
N LYS A 156 -0.25 15.44 13.89
CA LYS A 156 0.03 16.24 12.68
C LYS A 156 0.37 17.69 12.97
N SER A 157 -0.22 18.27 14.03
CA SER A 157 0.08 19.62 14.47
C SER A 157 1.52 19.81 14.96
N VAL A 158 2.16 18.74 15.44
CA VAL A 158 3.54 18.74 15.94
C VAL A 158 4.56 18.66 14.81
N TYR A 159 4.25 17.87 13.77
CA TYR A 159 5.11 17.75 12.60
C TYR A 159 4.24 17.76 11.34
N PRO A 160 3.96 18.96 10.81
CA PRO A 160 3.07 19.12 9.66
C PRO A 160 3.73 18.72 8.34
N GLU A 161 2.91 18.62 7.29
CA GLU A 161 3.40 18.37 5.94
C GLU A 161 4.29 19.51 5.43
N SER A 162 5.37 19.15 4.73
CA SER A 162 6.19 20.06 3.93
C SER A 162 5.79 20.00 2.45
N VAL A 163 6.37 20.88 1.63
CA VAL A 163 6.20 20.82 0.17
C VAL A 163 6.73 19.48 -0.36
N ALA A 164 7.89 19.04 0.14
CA ALA A 164 8.53 17.80 -0.30
C ALA A 164 7.79 16.54 0.16
N SER A 165 7.14 16.53 1.33
CA SER A 165 6.29 15.42 1.75
C SER A 165 4.98 15.35 0.97
N SER A 166 4.42 16.52 0.59
CA SER A 166 3.21 16.60 -0.21
C SER A 166 3.43 16.31 -1.71
N ASN A 167 4.66 16.47 -2.20
CA ASN A 167 5.08 16.09 -3.55
C ASN A 167 6.51 15.55 -3.50
N SER A 168 6.62 14.25 -3.37
CA SER A 168 7.89 13.54 -3.10
C SER A 168 8.79 13.35 -4.32
N ARG A 169 8.35 13.75 -5.52
CA ARG A 169 9.07 13.48 -6.77
C ARG A 169 10.51 13.98 -6.76
N GLU A 170 10.72 15.26 -6.44
CA GLU A 170 12.07 15.85 -6.44
C GLU A 170 12.93 15.30 -5.30
N LEU A 171 12.35 15.14 -4.10
CA LEU A 171 13.04 14.53 -2.97
C LEU A 171 13.57 13.14 -3.35
N ASN A 172 12.72 12.28 -3.91
CA ASN A 172 13.10 10.94 -4.33
C ASN A 172 14.15 10.94 -5.45
N GLN A 173 14.03 11.85 -6.40
CA GLN A 173 14.98 11.97 -7.51
C GLN A 173 16.39 12.23 -7.02
N TYR A 174 16.59 13.19 -6.12
CA TYR A 174 17.91 13.55 -5.62
C TYR A 174 18.43 12.57 -4.57
N LEU A 175 17.57 12.06 -3.70
CA LEU A 175 17.93 11.00 -2.76
C LEU A 175 18.44 9.73 -3.49
N ASN A 176 17.76 9.32 -4.55
CA ASN A 176 18.19 8.18 -5.36
C ASN A 176 19.53 8.42 -6.09
N LYS A 177 19.85 9.68 -6.44
CA LYS A 177 21.20 10.04 -6.96
C LYS A 177 22.27 9.87 -5.88
N LEU A 178 22.04 10.40 -4.67
CA LEU A 178 22.95 10.24 -3.53
C LEU A 178 23.17 8.75 -3.20
N LEU A 179 22.10 7.96 -3.19
CA LEU A 179 22.18 6.53 -2.90
C LEU A 179 22.97 5.76 -3.97
N ARG A 180 22.79 6.03 -5.26
CA ARG A 180 23.56 5.39 -6.33
C ARG A 180 25.04 5.81 -6.29
N GLN A 181 25.33 7.06 -5.97
CA GLN A 181 26.71 7.52 -5.74
C GLN A 181 27.32 6.81 -4.52
N GLY A 182 26.58 6.70 -3.43
CA GLY A 182 27.00 5.96 -2.24
C GLY A 182 27.25 4.47 -2.54
N ALA A 183 26.39 3.84 -3.35
CA ALA A 183 26.56 2.46 -3.78
C ALA A 183 27.87 2.26 -4.56
N GLN A 184 28.19 3.18 -5.49
CA GLN A 184 29.46 3.14 -6.22
C GLN A 184 30.64 3.28 -5.26
N ILE A 185 30.63 4.27 -4.38
CA ILE A 185 31.70 4.52 -3.42
C ILE A 185 31.97 3.31 -2.54
N LEU A 186 30.92 2.70 -1.97
CA LEU A 186 31.07 1.54 -1.09
C LEU A 186 31.58 0.31 -1.84
N ARG A 187 31.09 0.05 -3.04
CA ARG A 187 31.55 -1.08 -3.87
C ARG A 187 33.00 -0.89 -4.31
N ASP A 188 33.40 0.32 -4.72
CA ASP A 188 34.79 0.63 -5.11
C ASP A 188 35.74 0.48 -3.89
N LEU A 189 35.29 0.89 -2.70
CA LEU A 189 36.07 0.77 -1.47
C LEU A 189 36.28 -0.73 -1.11
N ILE A 190 35.25 -1.55 -1.19
CA ILE A 190 35.32 -2.99 -0.94
C ILE A 190 36.20 -3.68 -2.00
N ALA A 191 36.05 -3.35 -3.29
CA ALA A 191 36.87 -3.88 -4.36
C ALA A 191 38.35 -3.48 -4.22
N GLY A 192 38.63 -2.31 -3.63
CA GLY A 192 39.94 -1.85 -3.27
C GLY A 192 40.59 -2.54 -2.06
N GLY A 193 39.86 -3.48 -1.41
CA GLY A 193 40.37 -4.25 -0.26
C GLY A 193 40.27 -3.52 1.09
N ALA A 194 39.37 -2.52 1.22
CA ALA A 194 39.12 -1.87 2.50
C ALA A 194 38.52 -2.88 3.51
N ASP A 195 38.91 -2.70 4.76
CA ASP A 195 38.35 -3.51 5.85
C ASP A 195 36.89 -3.09 6.20
N GLN A 196 36.20 -3.92 6.96
CA GLN A 196 34.83 -3.67 7.37
C GLN A 196 34.67 -2.35 8.14
N ALA A 197 35.67 -1.95 8.95
CA ALA A 197 35.61 -0.71 9.73
C ALA A 197 35.65 0.53 8.82
N ALA A 198 36.47 0.51 7.78
CA ALA A 198 36.55 1.59 6.79
C ALA A 198 35.25 1.69 5.96
N VAL A 199 34.66 0.56 5.56
CA VAL A 199 33.37 0.52 4.85
C VAL A 199 32.26 1.06 5.74
N GLN A 200 32.20 0.66 7.00
CA GLN A 200 31.19 1.14 7.96
C GLN A 200 31.32 2.65 8.22
N ALA A 201 32.55 3.13 8.45
CA ALA A 201 32.79 4.57 8.64
C ALA A 201 32.33 5.39 7.41
N LYS A 202 32.60 4.89 6.20
CA LYS A 202 32.16 5.57 4.98
C LYS A 202 30.63 5.54 4.82
N LYS A 203 29.96 4.44 5.16
CA LYS A 203 28.49 4.37 5.18
C LYS A 203 27.90 5.39 6.17
N GLU A 204 28.50 5.55 7.35
CA GLU A 204 28.04 6.53 8.35
C GLU A 204 28.16 7.97 7.86
N GLU A 205 29.26 8.32 7.14
CA GLU A 205 29.39 9.62 6.48
C GLU A 205 28.27 9.86 5.45
N LEU A 206 27.98 8.87 4.61
CA LEU A 206 26.91 8.95 3.62
C LEU A 206 25.53 9.10 4.30
N LEU A 207 25.29 8.38 5.39
CA LEU A 207 24.04 8.47 6.15
C LEU A 207 23.91 9.83 6.85
N GLN A 208 25.00 10.44 7.30
CA GLN A 208 24.98 11.80 7.86
C GLN A 208 24.58 12.84 6.78
N GLU A 209 25.12 12.70 5.58
CA GLU A 209 24.74 13.56 4.44
C GLU A 209 23.28 13.42 4.08
N ILE A 210 22.77 12.16 4.02
CA ILE A 210 21.37 11.85 3.75
C ILE A 210 20.47 12.42 4.85
N PHE A 211 20.84 12.26 6.13
CA PHE A 211 20.06 12.82 7.24
C PHE A 211 19.95 14.35 7.12
N ASN A 212 21.05 15.03 6.83
CA ASN A 212 21.05 16.48 6.64
C ASN A 212 20.17 16.89 5.47
N TYR A 213 20.23 16.16 4.35
CA TYR A 213 19.35 16.38 3.19
C TYR A 213 17.87 16.24 3.54
N LEU A 214 17.51 15.16 4.26
CA LEU A 214 16.13 14.94 4.70
C LEU A 214 15.66 16.01 5.70
N ALA A 215 16.51 16.39 6.65
CA ALA A 215 16.16 17.44 7.62
C ALA A 215 15.97 18.82 6.97
N MET A 216 16.74 19.15 5.94
CA MET A 216 16.57 20.39 5.18
C MET A 216 15.31 20.39 4.30
N THR A 217 14.85 19.24 3.85
CA THR A 217 13.69 19.14 2.91
C THR A 217 12.38 18.84 3.59
N LEU A 218 12.37 18.07 4.68
CA LEU A 218 11.18 17.64 5.40
C LEU A 218 11.02 18.34 6.76
N GLY A 219 12.07 18.98 7.27
CA GLY A 219 12.14 19.48 8.63
C GLY A 219 12.83 18.49 9.57
N LEU A 220 13.34 18.96 10.70
CA LEU A 220 13.94 18.10 11.73
C LEU A 220 12.85 17.47 12.60
N PRO A 221 12.77 16.13 12.71
CA PRO A 221 11.78 15.47 13.56
C PRO A 221 11.93 15.85 15.04
N PRO A 222 10.82 16.06 15.77
CA PRO A 222 10.85 16.39 17.18
C PRO A 222 11.33 15.19 18.00
N ARG A 223 12.16 15.43 19.01
CA ARG A 223 12.54 14.42 20.01
C ARG A 223 11.56 14.35 21.16
N GLN A 224 10.93 15.47 21.48
CA GLN A 224 9.90 15.65 22.49
C GLN A 224 8.97 16.76 22.03
N PHE A 225 7.73 16.74 22.52
CA PHE A 225 6.74 17.77 22.21
C PHE A 225 5.70 17.87 23.34
N ASP A 226 5.02 19.00 23.40
CA ASP A 226 3.85 19.18 24.24
C ASP A 226 2.61 18.81 23.47
N PHE A 227 1.68 18.09 24.12
CA PHE A 227 0.43 17.65 23.53
C PHE A 227 -0.74 18.05 24.43
N ALA A 228 -1.76 18.66 23.86
CA ALA A 228 -2.98 19.00 24.58
C ALA A 228 -4.19 18.85 23.67
N PHE A 229 -5.31 18.42 24.24
CA PHE A 229 -6.59 18.30 23.54
C PHE A 229 -7.78 18.54 24.48
N ARG A 230 -8.96 18.75 23.88
CA ARG A 230 -10.24 18.66 24.56
C ARG A 230 -11.05 17.53 23.94
N ASP A 231 -11.70 16.74 24.78
CA ASP A 231 -12.66 15.74 24.34
C ASP A 231 -14.03 16.38 23.99
N LYS A 232 -14.98 15.57 23.47
CA LYS A 232 -16.35 16.02 23.15
C LYS A 232 -17.12 16.53 24.34
N ASP A 233 -16.72 16.13 25.56
CA ASP A 233 -17.30 16.60 26.83
C ASP A 233 -16.61 17.87 27.32
N ASN A 234 -15.71 18.46 26.51
CA ASN A 234 -14.91 19.68 26.79
C ASN A 234 -13.88 19.51 27.93
N ASN A 235 -13.53 18.29 28.34
CA ASN A 235 -12.48 18.05 29.30
C ASN A 235 -11.11 18.31 28.67
N TYR A 236 -10.28 19.12 29.37
CA TYR A 236 -8.92 19.42 28.91
C TYR A 236 -7.92 18.39 29.44
N GLN A 237 -7.07 17.89 28.55
CA GLN A 237 -5.94 17.03 28.87
C GLN A 237 -4.67 17.58 28.24
N SER A 238 -3.54 17.43 28.93
CA SER A 238 -2.24 17.87 28.44
C SER A 238 -1.09 16.99 28.94
N GLU A 239 -0.08 16.87 28.11
CA GLU A 239 1.20 16.24 28.40
C GLU A 239 2.31 17.21 28.00
N GLN A 240 3.36 17.30 28.82
CA GLN A 240 4.53 18.12 28.51
C GLN A 240 5.75 17.22 28.24
N ASN A 241 6.57 17.61 27.26
CA ASN A 241 7.81 16.93 26.92
C ASN A 241 7.67 15.43 26.66
N ILE A 242 6.55 14.99 26.06
CA ILE A 242 6.34 13.58 25.70
C ILE A 242 7.19 13.22 24.50
N THR A 243 7.82 12.03 24.51
CA THR A 243 8.53 11.52 23.33
C THR A 243 7.55 10.87 22.34
N PRO A 244 7.89 10.79 21.04
CA PRO A 244 7.05 10.09 20.06
C PRO A 244 6.71 8.64 20.42
N GLN A 245 7.66 7.91 21.02
CA GLN A 245 7.46 6.54 21.50
C GLN A 245 6.49 6.49 22.66
N ALA A 246 6.67 7.34 23.69
CA ALA A 246 5.76 7.41 24.83
C ALA A 246 4.34 7.86 24.40
N PHE A 247 4.25 8.73 23.38
CA PHE A 247 2.97 9.10 22.80
C PHE A 247 2.29 7.91 22.12
N PHE A 248 3.04 7.12 21.32
CA PHE A 248 2.52 5.91 20.71
C PHE A 248 2.02 4.90 21.75
N GLU A 249 2.83 4.61 22.77
CA GLU A 249 2.46 3.68 23.84
C GLU A 249 1.23 4.12 24.62
N LYS A 250 1.15 5.40 24.98
CA LYS A 250 0.08 5.94 25.82
C LYS A 250 -1.24 6.16 25.07
N TYR A 251 -1.16 6.73 23.86
CA TYR A 251 -2.35 7.20 23.14
C TYR A 251 -2.82 6.22 22.06
N VAL A 252 -1.93 5.58 21.35
CA VAL A 252 -2.30 4.51 20.41
C VAL A 252 -2.48 3.19 21.14
N GLY A 253 -1.51 2.79 21.97
CA GLY A 253 -1.60 1.67 22.90
C GLY A 253 -1.86 0.31 22.24
N LEU A 254 -1.52 0.17 20.95
CA LEU A 254 -1.66 -1.10 20.21
C LEU A 254 -0.36 -1.88 20.26
N LYS A 255 -0.47 -3.15 20.56
CA LYS A 255 0.63 -4.10 20.42
C LYS A 255 0.64 -4.60 18.97
N LEU A 256 1.51 -4.00 18.15
CA LEU A 256 1.51 -4.23 16.71
C LEU A 256 1.88 -5.67 16.33
N SER A 257 2.64 -6.36 17.20
CA SER A 257 2.93 -7.80 17.03
C SER A 257 1.70 -8.72 17.17
N ASP A 258 0.55 -8.20 17.59
CA ASP A 258 -0.71 -8.96 17.63
C ASP A 258 -1.45 -8.93 16.27
N TYR A 259 -0.92 -8.22 15.28
CA TYR A 259 -1.48 -8.15 13.93
C TYR A 259 -0.65 -8.96 12.95
N VAL A 260 -1.31 -9.55 11.97
CA VAL A 260 -0.69 -10.37 10.93
C VAL A 260 -1.17 -9.96 9.55
N SER A 261 -0.27 -10.05 8.58
CA SER A 261 -0.58 -9.86 7.17
C SER A 261 -1.07 -11.16 6.56
N VAL A 262 -2.30 -11.16 6.05
CA VAL A 262 -2.90 -12.24 5.29
C VAL A 262 -2.94 -11.84 3.82
N ILE A 263 -2.42 -12.69 2.93
CA ILE A 263 -2.50 -12.47 1.48
C ILE A 263 -3.47 -13.44 0.82
N ASN A 264 -3.95 -13.07 -0.34
CA ASN A 264 -4.61 -13.96 -1.27
C ASN A 264 -3.89 -13.91 -2.62
N ALA A 265 -3.01 -14.89 -2.84
CA ALA A 265 -2.24 -15.09 -4.06
C ALA A 265 -2.48 -16.52 -4.56
N PRO A 266 -3.47 -16.75 -5.46
CA PRO A 266 -3.88 -18.10 -5.90
C PRO A 266 -2.97 -18.70 -6.97
N THR A 267 -1.68 -18.38 -6.95
CA THR A 267 -0.68 -18.88 -7.91
C THR A 267 -0.13 -20.24 -7.48
N ALA A 268 0.27 -21.06 -8.42
CA ALA A 268 0.69 -22.45 -8.18
C ALA A 268 1.94 -22.55 -7.26
N ASP A 269 2.80 -21.55 -7.30
CA ASP A 269 4.03 -21.46 -6.48
C ASP A 269 3.79 -21.00 -5.04
N LYS A 270 2.57 -20.54 -4.71
CA LYS A 270 2.18 -20.06 -3.39
C LYS A 270 0.98 -20.82 -2.80
N PRO A 271 1.11 -22.12 -2.46
CA PRO A 271 0.02 -22.85 -1.82
C PRO A 271 -0.59 -22.15 -0.62
N TYR A 272 -1.90 -22.29 -0.44
CA TYR A 272 -2.60 -21.78 0.75
C TYR A 272 -2.15 -22.48 2.04
N GLY A 273 -2.31 -21.83 3.18
CA GLY A 273 -1.93 -22.33 4.50
C GLY A 273 -0.41 -22.37 4.70
N LYS A 274 0.34 -21.55 3.98
CA LYS A 274 1.79 -21.42 4.11
C LYS A 274 2.20 -19.98 4.38
N SER A 275 3.33 -19.82 5.07
CA SER A 275 3.96 -18.54 5.36
C SER A 275 4.97 -18.17 4.28
N TYR A 276 5.02 -16.89 3.93
CA TYR A 276 5.91 -16.33 2.90
C TYR A 276 6.61 -15.06 3.39
N THR A 277 7.80 -14.84 2.89
CA THR A 277 8.53 -13.57 2.92
C THR A 277 9.15 -13.31 1.56
N VAL A 278 9.55 -12.07 1.29
CA VAL A 278 10.18 -11.69 0.03
C VAL A 278 11.61 -11.22 0.32
N GLU A 279 12.56 -11.76 -0.40
CA GLU A 279 13.97 -11.38 -0.28
C GLU A 279 14.15 -9.89 -0.58
N MET A 280 14.99 -9.19 0.17
CA MET A 280 15.25 -7.74 0.03
C MET A 280 14.03 -6.83 0.25
N LEU A 281 12.94 -7.34 0.80
CA LEU A 281 11.77 -6.53 1.15
C LEU A 281 11.86 -6.09 2.62
N GLY A 282 12.03 -4.79 2.85
CA GLY A 282 12.13 -4.22 4.19
C GLY A 282 12.56 -2.75 4.14
N ASN A 283 12.69 -2.13 5.32
CA ASN A 283 13.17 -0.77 5.47
C ASN A 283 14.11 -0.59 6.68
N VAL A 284 13.84 -1.23 7.81
CA VAL A 284 14.62 -1.10 9.04
C VAL A 284 15.56 -2.30 9.20
N VAL A 285 16.86 -2.06 9.20
CA VAL A 285 17.86 -3.11 9.39
C VAL A 285 17.75 -3.69 10.80
N GLY A 286 17.70 -5.03 10.88
CA GLY A 286 17.55 -5.75 12.14
C GLY A 286 16.11 -5.87 12.67
N ALA A 287 15.12 -5.24 12.02
CA ALA A 287 13.73 -5.46 12.33
C ALA A 287 13.22 -6.80 11.73
N PRO A 288 12.07 -7.32 12.21
CA PRO A 288 11.45 -8.50 11.61
C PRO A 288 11.20 -8.31 10.11
N SER A 289 11.40 -9.36 9.32
CA SER A 289 11.09 -9.36 7.90
C SER A 289 9.59 -9.27 7.67
N VAL A 290 9.20 -8.69 6.53
CA VAL A 290 7.81 -8.74 6.06
C VAL A 290 7.37 -10.20 5.94
N ARG A 291 6.23 -10.54 6.51
CA ARG A 291 5.72 -11.90 6.56
C ARG A 291 4.24 -11.95 6.23
N TYR A 292 3.86 -12.96 5.47
CA TYR A 292 2.48 -13.20 5.05
C TYR A 292 2.07 -14.64 5.37
N ILE A 293 0.76 -14.86 5.61
CA ILE A 293 0.12 -16.15 5.41
C ILE A 293 -0.80 -16.07 4.20
N ASN A 294 -0.72 -17.04 3.29
CA ASN A 294 -1.59 -17.12 2.12
C ASN A 294 -2.84 -17.95 2.44
N LEU A 295 -4.02 -17.34 2.32
CA LEU A 295 -5.30 -17.99 2.61
C LEU A 295 -6.28 -17.88 1.43
N PRO A 296 -7.26 -18.82 1.31
CA PRO A 296 -8.35 -18.72 0.36
C PRO A 296 -9.18 -17.44 0.56
N MET A 297 -9.78 -16.91 -0.51
CA MET A 297 -10.47 -15.63 -0.48
C MET A 297 -11.66 -15.59 0.48
N ASP A 298 -12.43 -16.67 0.59
CA ASP A 298 -13.54 -16.75 1.56
C ASP A 298 -13.02 -16.55 2.99
N ARG A 299 -11.93 -17.23 3.35
CA ARG A 299 -11.32 -17.09 4.68
C ARG A 299 -10.73 -15.71 4.92
N PHE A 300 -10.10 -15.14 3.90
CA PHE A 300 -9.58 -13.77 3.90
C PHE A 300 -10.70 -12.75 4.23
N LYS A 301 -11.87 -12.85 3.57
CA LYS A 301 -13.03 -11.99 3.83
C LYS A 301 -13.64 -12.23 5.22
N GLU A 302 -13.75 -13.47 5.66
CA GLU A 302 -14.22 -13.81 7.03
C GLU A 302 -13.39 -13.13 8.11
N LEU A 303 -12.04 -13.13 7.97
CA LEU A 303 -11.13 -12.48 8.91
C LEU A 303 -11.34 -10.96 8.96
N ALA A 304 -11.48 -10.31 7.81
CA ALA A 304 -11.77 -8.89 7.73
C ALA A 304 -13.12 -8.53 8.39
N ILE A 305 -14.16 -9.33 8.13
CA ILE A 305 -15.48 -9.17 8.74
C ILE A 305 -15.42 -9.37 10.25
N ALA A 306 -14.68 -10.37 10.73
CA ALA A 306 -14.52 -10.64 12.17
C ALA A 306 -13.89 -9.45 12.90
N GLN A 307 -12.85 -8.84 12.33
CA GLN A 307 -12.21 -7.65 12.90
C GLN A 307 -13.16 -6.45 12.92
N MET A 308 -13.90 -6.20 11.83
CA MET A 308 -14.87 -5.10 11.80
C MET A 308 -16.05 -5.31 12.75
N LYS A 309 -16.51 -6.55 12.94
CA LYS A 309 -17.52 -6.90 13.97
C LYS A 309 -16.99 -6.63 15.39
N ALA A 310 -15.67 -6.74 15.61
CA ALA A 310 -15.04 -6.38 16.88
C ALA A 310 -14.82 -4.85 17.04
N GLY A 311 -15.22 -4.04 16.06
CA GLY A 311 -15.13 -2.58 16.11
C GLY A 311 -13.79 -2.02 15.63
N GLU A 312 -12.96 -2.82 14.97
CA GLU A 312 -11.66 -2.40 14.44
C GLU A 312 -11.68 -2.34 12.91
N THR A 313 -11.12 -1.26 12.35
CA THR A 313 -10.92 -1.10 10.92
C THR A 313 -9.80 -2.00 10.41
N VAL A 314 -9.77 -2.28 9.09
CA VAL A 314 -8.82 -3.21 8.49
C VAL A 314 -7.95 -2.49 7.46
N TRP A 315 -6.63 -2.46 7.67
CA TRP A 315 -5.67 -2.08 6.64
C TRP A 315 -5.71 -3.12 5.52
N PHE A 316 -5.80 -2.69 4.27
CA PHE A 316 -5.78 -3.61 3.14
C PHE A 316 -5.03 -3.04 1.94
N GLY A 317 -4.48 -3.94 1.13
CA GLY A 317 -3.76 -3.63 -0.09
C GLY A 317 -4.43 -4.23 -1.32
N SER A 318 -4.55 -3.43 -2.38
CA SER A 318 -5.25 -3.79 -3.60
C SER A 318 -4.59 -3.20 -4.84
N ASP A 319 -5.01 -3.65 -6.03
CA ASP A 319 -4.77 -2.94 -7.28
C ASP A 319 -5.92 -1.99 -7.60
N VAL A 320 -5.90 -0.82 -6.96
CA VAL A 320 -6.97 0.17 -7.04
C VAL A 320 -7.16 0.75 -8.46
N GLY A 321 -6.17 0.59 -9.33
CA GLY A 321 -6.23 1.03 -10.73
C GLY A 321 -7.12 0.16 -11.61
N GLN A 322 -7.41 -1.06 -11.17
CA GLN A 322 -8.21 -2.03 -11.93
C GLN A 322 -9.71 -1.76 -11.73
N VAL A 323 -10.41 -1.58 -12.84
CA VAL A 323 -11.88 -1.43 -12.94
C VAL A 323 -12.44 -0.51 -11.84
N SER A 324 -12.07 0.77 -11.90
CA SER A 324 -12.48 1.77 -10.91
C SER A 324 -13.04 3.04 -11.55
N ASP A 325 -14.12 3.60 -10.99
CA ASP A 325 -14.55 4.97 -11.23
C ASP A 325 -14.10 5.85 -10.05
N ARG A 326 -12.93 6.44 -10.20
CA ARG A 326 -12.32 7.29 -9.16
C ARG A 326 -13.20 8.48 -8.78
N GLN A 327 -13.91 9.07 -9.75
CA GLN A 327 -14.71 10.27 -9.49
C GLN A 327 -15.94 9.94 -8.64
N LYS A 328 -16.61 8.83 -8.95
CA LYS A 328 -17.77 8.35 -8.18
C LYS A 328 -17.37 7.58 -6.91
N GLY A 329 -16.11 7.13 -6.83
CA GLY A 329 -15.63 6.31 -5.71
C GLY A 329 -16.17 4.88 -5.77
N ILE A 330 -16.28 4.29 -6.96
CA ILE A 330 -16.78 2.94 -7.17
C ILE A 330 -15.65 2.03 -7.64
N LEU A 331 -15.44 0.94 -6.93
CA LEU A 331 -14.52 -0.14 -7.23
C LEU A 331 -15.39 -1.38 -7.50
N ALA A 332 -15.71 -1.66 -8.77
CA ALA A 332 -16.61 -2.76 -9.11
C ALA A 332 -16.27 -3.36 -10.48
N THR A 333 -16.32 -4.68 -10.59
CA THR A 333 -15.96 -5.41 -11.81
C THR A 333 -16.84 -5.07 -13.02
N ASN A 334 -18.02 -4.51 -12.78
CA ASN A 334 -19.01 -4.14 -13.79
C ASN A 334 -19.06 -2.63 -14.09
N VAL A 335 -18.04 -1.83 -13.70
CA VAL A 335 -18.01 -0.38 -14.03
C VAL A 335 -17.93 -0.18 -15.54
N TYR A 336 -17.18 -1.01 -16.25
CA TYR A 336 -17.00 -0.93 -17.69
C TYR A 336 -17.38 -2.24 -18.38
N ASP A 337 -18.16 -2.17 -19.46
CA ASP A 337 -18.60 -3.35 -20.23
C ASP A 337 -17.87 -3.44 -21.57
N PHE A 338 -16.67 -4.02 -21.55
CA PHE A 338 -15.89 -4.30 -22.75
C PHE A 338 -16.54 -5.38 -23.62
N THR A 339 -17.16 -6.38 -23.01
CA THR A 339 -17.72 -7.52 -23.73
C THR A 339 -18.95 -7.12 -24.53
N ALA A 340 -19.97 -6.55 -23.89
CA ALA A 340 -21.18 -6.17 -24.60
C ALA A 340 -20.98 -4.96 -25.53
N SER A 341 -20.07 -4.03 -25.16
CA SER A 341 -19.82 -2.84 -25.97
C SER A 341 -18.89 -3.11 -27.17
N MET A 342 -17.82 -3.84 -26.99
CA MET A 342 -16.71 -3.91 -27.95
C MET A 342 -16.36 -5.33 -28.42
N ASP A 343 -17.06 -6.37 -27.93
CA ASP A 343 -16.75 -7.78 -28.16
C ASP A 343 -15.31 -8.18 -27.71
N ILE A 344 -14.78 -7.46 -26.70
CA ILE A 344 -13.46 -7.73 -26.12
C ILE A 344 -13.62 -8.51 -24.81
N ASN A 345 -12.97 -9.66 -24.74
CA ASN A 345 -12.97 -10.47 -23.52
C ASN A 345 -11.69 -10.23 -22.70
N LEU A 346 -11.85 -9.71 -21.47
CA LEU A 346 -10.78 -9.43 -20.50
C LEU A 346 -10.97 -10.30 -19.25
N THR A 347 -11.08 -11.61 -19.39
CA THR A 347 -11.42 -12.57 -18.32
C THR A 347 -10.21 -13.33 -17.77
N GLN A 348 -9.03 -12.72 -17.73
CA GLN A 348 -7.89 -13.33 -17.06
C GLN A 348 -8.20 -13.47 -15.57
N ASP A 349 -7.97 -14.67 -14.99
CA ASP A 349 -8.17 -14.90 -13.58
C ASP A 349 -7.09 -14.22 -12.72
N LYS A 350 -7.31 -14.15 -11.41
CA LYS A 350 -6.40 -13.49 -10.46
C LYS A 350 -5.00 -14.10 -10.46
N ALA A 351 -4.88 -15.43 -10.58
CA ALA A 351 -3.60 -16.12 -10.67
C ALA A 351 -2.85 -15.69 -11.94
N GLY A 352 -3.53 -15.75 -13.09
CA GLY A 352 -2.96 -15.34 -14.37
C GLY A 352 -2.55 -13.86 -14.37
N ARG A 353 -3.33 -12.96 -13.77
CA ARG A 353 -2.94 -11.54 -13.67
C ARG A 353 -1.65 -11.33 -12.87
N LEU A 354 -1.47 -12.08 -11.77
CA LEU A 354 -0.23 -12.06 -10.99
C LEU A 354 0.95 -12.63 -11.79
N ASP A 355 0.78 -13.80 -12.40
CA ASP A 355 1.84 -14.50 -13.14
C ASP A 355 2.29 -13.75 -14.39
N TYR A 356 1.36 -13.06 -15.07
CA TYR A 356 1.64 -12.31 -16.31
C TYR A 356 1.83 -10.81 -16.08
N SER A 357 2.00 -10.35 -14.84
CA SER A 357 2.30 -8.96 -14.47
C SER A 357 1.21 -7.94 -14.87
N GLU A 358 -0.05 -8.39 -14.99
CA GLU A 358 -1.19 -7.51 -15.28
C GLU A 358 -1.68 -6.80 -14.02
N SER A 359 -1.57 -7.42 -12.85
CA SER A 359 -2.03 -6.86 -11.60
C SER A 359 -1.09 -7.21 -10.45
N LEU A 360 -0.93 -6.27 -9.54
CA LEU A 360 -0.21 -6.43 -8.28
C LEU A 360 -0.72 -5.39 -7.28
N MET A 361 -0.32 -5.48 -6.02
CA MET A 361 -0.71 -4.49 -5.02
C MET A 361 -0.08 -3.12 -5.34
N THR A 362 -0.91 -2.15 -5.70
CA THR A 362 -0.45 -0.79 -6.02
C THR A 362 -0.82 0.25 -4.96
N HIS A 363 -1.83 -0.04 -4.12
CA HIS A 363 -2.39 0.94 -3.19
C HIS A 363 -2.86 0.29 -1.90
N ALA A 364 -2.68 0.98 -0.79
CA ALA A 364 -3.22 0.57 0.51
C ALA A 364 -4.26 1.57 1.00
N MET A 365 -5.33 1.05 1.58
CA MET A 365 -6.49 1.79 2.07
C MET A 365 -7.00 1.14 3.36
N VAL A 366 -8.13 1.62 3.88
CA VAL A 366 -8.74 1.08 5.11
C VAL A 366 -10.16 0.62 4.83
N LEU A 367 -10.50 -0.62 5.19
CA LEU A 367 -11.90 -1.06 5.27
C LEU A 367 -12.52 -0.50 6.54
N THR A 368 -13.52 0.34 6.39
CA THR A 368 -14.25 0.98 7.51
C THR A 368 -15.68 0.50 7.63
N GLY A 369 -16.15 -0.36 6.72
CA GLY A 369 -17.47 -0.94 6.79
C GLY A 369 -17.67 -2.07 5.78
N VAL A 370 -18.73 -2.82 5.99
CA VAL A 370 -19.18 -3.91 5.12
C VAL A 370 -20.67 -4.00 5.16
N ASP A 371 -21.29 -4.29 4.02
CA ASP A 371 -22.69 -4.69 3.94
C ASP A 371 -22.78 -6.21 3.84
N LEU A 372 -23.58 -6.80 4.71
CA LEU A 372 -23.77 -8.25 4.82
C LEU A 372 -25.20 -8.62 4.41
N ASP A 373 -25.33 -9.71 3.66
CA ASP A 373 -26.61 -10.31 3.36
C ASP A 373 -27.24 -11.04 4.58
N ALA A 374 -28.40 -11.65 4.37
CA ALA A 374 -29.12 -12.38 5.41
C ALA A 374 -28.33 -13.61 5.95
N ASP A 375 -27.42 -14.16 5.15
CA ASP A 375 -26.55 -15.28 5.51
C ASP A 375 -25.23 -14.83 6.14
N GLY A 376 -25.03 -13.51 6.28
CA GLY A 376 -23.83 -12.91 6.85
C GLY A 376 -22.63 -12.84 5.91
N LYS A 377 -22.85 -13.04 4.60
CA LYS A 377 -21.83 -12.90 3.57
C LYS A 377 -21.71 -11.45 3.10
N SER A 378 -20.52 -11.05 2.72
CA SER A 378 -20.26 -9.72 2.19
C SER A 378 -20.92 -9.49 0.83
N VAL A 379 -21.52 -8.32 0.66
CA VAL A 379 -22.11 -7.84 -0.60
C VAL A 379 -21.24 -6.72 -1.19
N LYS A 380 -20.83 -5.79 -0.33
CA LYS A 380 -19.97 -4.64 -0.68
C LYS A 380 -19.24 -4.12 0.56
N TRP A 381 -18.19 -3.35 0.33
CA TRP A 381 -17.26 -2.89 1.35
C TRP A 381 -17.11 -1.37 1.31
N LYS A 382 -17.07 -0.74 2.49
CA LYS A 382 -16.76 0.68 2.61
C LYS A 382 -15.26 0.87 2.76
N VAL A 383 -14.71 1.71 1.90
CA VAL A 383 -13.28 1.96 1.82
C VAL A 383 -12.99 3.42 2.15
N GLU A 384 -12.15 3.67 3.15
CA GLU A 384 -11.53 4.96 3.38
C GLU A 384 -10.26 5.07 2.54
N ASN A 385 -10.27 5.99 1.59
CA ASN A 385 -9.11 6.29 0.76
C ASN A 385 -8.30 7.46 1.33
N SER A 386 -7.12 7.72 0.80
CA SER A 386 -6.23 8.83 1.18
C SER A 386 -6.06 9.86 0.07
N TRP A 387 -7.11 10.13 -0.71
CA TRP A 387 -7.10 11.10 -1.83
C TRP A 387 -7.88 12.39 -1.55
N GLY A 388 -8.24 12.62 -0.27
CA GLY A 388 -9.03 13.75 0.15
C GLY A 388 -10.51 13.62 -0.20
N ASP A 389 -11.30 14.61 0.17
CA ASP A 389 -12.77 14.62 0.19
C ASP A 389 -13.45 14.91 -1.14
N LYS A 390 -12.66 15.25 -2.19
CA LYS A 390 -13.21 15.72 -3.50
C LYS A 390 -13.55 14.58 -4.47
N VAL A 391 -13.24 13.34 -4.13
CA VAL A 391 -13.52 12.14 -4.94
C VAL A 391 -14.38 11.17 -4.13
N GLY A 392 -15.18 10.36 -4.80
CA GLY A 392 -16.11 9.45 -4.14
C GLY A 392 -17.12 10.19 -3.25
N GLN A 393 -17.64 9.53 -2.23
CA GLN A 393 -18.51 10.17 -1.24
C GLN A 393 -17.66 10.74 -0.10
N LYS A 394 -17.24 11.99 -0.20
CA LYS A 394 -16.33 12.66 0.76
C LYS A 394 -15.04 11.88 1.01
N GLY A 395 -14.48 11.29 -0.06
CA GLY A 395 -13.26 10.50 0.01
C GLY A 395 -13.44 9.02 0.35
N TYR A 396 -14.66 8.59 0.70
CA TYR A 396 -15.02 7.19 0.87
C TYR A 396 -15.43 6.56 -0.45
N PHE A 397 -15.02 5.30 -0.64
CA PHE A 397 -15.31 4.51 -1.83
C PHE A 397 -16.16 3.30 -1.44
N VAL A 398 -16.83 2.71 -2.43
CA VAL A 398 -17.51 1.43 -2.32
C VAL A 398 -16.79 0.42 -3.18
N ALA A 399 -16.41 -0.72 -2.61
CA ALA A 399 -15.91 -1.86 -3.35
C ALA A 399 -16.99 -2.95 -3.40
N SER A 400 -17.37 -3.42 -4.60
CA SER A 400 -18.22 -4.60 -4.71
C SER A 400 -17.48 -5.84 -4.21
N ASP A 401 -18.21 -6.85 -3.73
CA ASP A 401 -17.60 -8.10 -3.25
C ASP A 401 -16.82 -8.81 -4.36
N ALA A 402 -17.33 -8.79 -5.60
CA ALA A 402 -16.64 -9.32 -6.76
C ALA A 402 -15.29 -8.58 -7.05
N TRP A 403 -15.24 -7.26 -6.86
CA TRP A 403 -14.00 -6.51 -6.99
C TRP A 403 -13.00 -6.85 -5.87
N MET A 404 -13.51 -7.06 -4.65
CA MET A 404 -12.71 -7.51 -3.52
C MET A 404 -12.03 -8.84 -3.82
N ASP A 405 -12.75 -9.80 -4.39
CA ASP A 405 -12.24 -11.11 -4.79
C ASP A 405 -11.09 -11.00 -5.81
N GLU A 406 -11.26 -10.14 -6.80
CA GLU A 406 -10.35 -10.08 -7.95
C GLU A 406 -9.10 -9.21 -7.71
N TYR A 407 -9.23 -8.09 -6.99
CA TYR A 407 -8.19 -7.06 -6.97
C TYR A 407 -7.64 -6.73 -5.57
N THR A 408 -8.07 -7.43 -4.53
CA THR A 408 -7.51 -7.27 -3.19
C THR A 408 -6.51 -8.39 -2.90
N TYR A 409 -5.31 -8.02 -2.46
CA TYR A 409 -4.20 -8.94 -2.30
C TYR A 409 -3.76 -9.15 -0.85
N GLN A 410 -4.03 -8.17 0.04
CA GLN A 410 -3.56 -8.22 1.43
C GLN A 410 -4.57 -7.55 2.36
N ILE A 411 -4.75 -8.15 3.55
CA ILE A 411 -5.38 -7.52 4.71
C ILE A 411 -4.48 -7.69 5.93
N VAL A 412 -4.69 -6.84 6.92
CA VAL A 412 -4.03 -6.94 8.23
C VAL A 412 -5.09 -7.14 9.29
N VAL A 413 -4.98 -8.25 10.01
CA VAL A 413 -5.94 -8.65 11.03
C VAL A 413 -5.26 -9.09 12.32
N ARG A 414 -5.99 -9.06 13.43
CA ARG A 414 -5.50 -9.58 14.71
C ARG A 414 -5.31 -11.10 14.67
N LYS A 415 -4.26 -11.56 15.33
CA LYS A 415 -3.95 -12.99 15.51
C LYS A 415 -5.10 -13.77 16.14
N ASP A 416 -5.87 -13.13 17.02
CA ASP A 416 -6.99 -13.75 17.74
C ASP A 416 -8.09 -14.31 16.82
N PHE A 417 -8.16 -13.82 15.58
CA PHE A 417 -9.14 -14.29 14.59
C PHE A 417 -8.64 -15.47 13.75
N LEU A 418 -7.34 -15.78 13.82
CA LEU A 418 -6.77 -16.95 13.16
C LEU A 418 -7.08 -18.22 13.97
N THR A 419 -7.25 -19.33 13.27
CA THR A 419 -7.26 -20.66 13.92
C THR A 419 -5.86 -21.00 14.43
N ALA A 420 -5.78 -21.95 15.35
CA ALA A 420 -4.48 -22.42 15.86
C ALA A 420 -3.58 -22.98 14.74
N GLU A 421 -4.17 -23.61 13.72
CA GLU A 421 -3.45 -24.13 12.55
C GLU A 421 -2.92 -22.99 11.67
N GLU A 422 -3.74 -21.96 11.38
CA GLU A 422 -3.34 -20.78 10.62
C GLU A 422 -2.23 -20.00 11.35
N LEU A 423 -2.35 -19.84 12.67
CA LEU A 423 -1.32 -19.15 13.46
C LEU A 423 -0.01 -19.94 13.47
N ALA A 424 -0.06 -21.25 13.65
CA ALA A 424 1.12 -22.12 13.58
C ALA A 424 1.77 -22.05 12.18
N ALA A 425 0.98 -22.01 11.12
CA ALA A 425 1.46 -21.86 9.75
C ALA A 425 2.11 -20.48 9.51
N TYR A 426 1.54 -19.42 10.07
CA TYR A 426 2.12 -18.07 10.02
C TYR A 426 3.46 -17.98 10.75
N GLU A 427 3.58 -18.62 11.92
CA GLU A 427 4.78 -18.59 12.76
C GLU A 427 5.88 -19.55 12.29
N ALA A 428 5.55 -20.51 11.42
CA ALA A 428 6.53 -21.41 10.81
C ALA A 428 7.55 -20.64 9.95
N GLU A 429 8.72 -21.28 9.68
CA GLU A 429 9.73 -20.69 8.79
C GLU A 429 9.11 -20.33 7.43
N PRO A 430 9.15 -19.05 6.99
CA PRO A 430 8.51 -18.63 5.77
C PRO A 430 9.26 -19.09 4.53
N GLN A 431 8.53 -19.41 3.47
CA GLN A 431 9.13 -19.60 2.17
C GLN A 431 9.59 -18.25 1.61
N VAL A 432 10.85 -18.18 1.17
CA VAL A 432 11.47 -16.95 0.67
C VAL A 432 11.18 -16.82 -0.83
N LEU A 433 10.42 -15.80 -1.18
CA LEU A 433 10.14 -15.43 -2.56
C LEU A 433 11.26 -14.54 -3.14
N ALA A 434 11.41 -14.52 -4.45
CA ALA A 434 12.40 -13.69 -5.11
C ALA A 434 12.07 -12.18 -4.93
N PRO A 435 13.08 -11.27 -4.96
CA PRO A 435 12.85 -9.82 -4.80
C PRO A 435 11.83 -9.21 -5.79
N TRP A 436 11.65 -9.84 -6.94
CA TRP A 436 10.74 -9.42 -8.01
C TRP A 436 9.42 -10.22 -8.04
N ASP A 437 9.11 -10.96 -6.98
CA ASP A 437 7.80 -11.60 -6.86
C ASP A 437 6.69 -10.54 -6.74
N PRO A 438 5.51 -10.74 -7.34
CA PRO A 438 4.38 -9.82 -7.21
C PRO A 438 4.00 -9.47 -5.77
N MET A 439 4.20 -10.40 -4.81
CA MET A 439 3.94 -10.16 -3.39
C MET A 439 4.97 -9.24 -2.72
N GLY A 440 6.08 -8.93 -3.40
CA GLY A 440 7.04 -7.89 -3.00
C GLY A 440 6.66 -6.49 -3.46
N ALA A 441 5.54 -6.32 -4.14
CA ALA A 441 5.08 -5.01 -4.59
C ALA A 441 4.83 -4.08 -3.40
N LEU A 442 5.29 -2.84 -3.54
CA LEU A 442 5.11 -1.79 -2.54
C LEU A 442 3.92 -0.91 -2.91
N ALA A 443 2.94 -0.79 -2.02
CA ALA A 443 1.83 0.14 -2.20
C ALA A 443 2.36 1.58 -2.26
N SER A 444 2.25 2.22 -3.44
CA SER A 444 2.90 3.51 -3.72
C SER A 444 2.07 4.48 -4.57
N LYS A 445 0.86 4.09 -5.02
CA LYS A 445 0.00 4.94 -5.87
C LYS A 445 -0.93 5.83 -5.10
#